data_44666d02ea1f8b19761b0ae3de7a666a
#
_entry.id   44666d02ea1f8b19761b0ae3de7a666a
#
_cell.length_a   1.000
_cell.length_b   1.000
_cell.length_c   1.000
_cell.angle_alpha   90.00
_cell.angle_beta   90.00
_cell.angle_gamma   90.00
#
_symmetry.space_group_name_H-M   'P 1'
#
loop_
_entity.id
_entity.type
_entity.pdbx_description
1 polymer ?
#
loop_
_entity_poly.entity_id
_entity_poly.type
_entity_poly.pdbx_seq_one_letter_code
_entity_poly.pdbx_strand_id
1 'polypeptide(L)'
;RRVLFRSQLKGVTCVHERAEVYAKDHRESFDIVSARAVANLPLLSELCIPLVKKQGSFLALKGANGDEEYALAEKAIRLLGCEMKQRDVHTLSDGSQRINFVFVKTRPTPKKYPRPFAQMKKNPL
;
A
#
# COMPACT_ATOMS: atom_id res chain seq x y z
N ARG A 1 -18.73 -1.17 -1.60
CA ARG A 1 -19.99 -0.44 -1.77
C ARG A 1 -21.15 -1.09 -1.03
N ARG A 2 -21.35 -2.39 -1.23
CA ARG A 2 -22.42 -3.12 -0.51
C ARG A 2 -22.23 -3.07 1.00
N VAL A 3 -20.99 -3.20 1.46
CA VAL A 3 -20.69 -3.16 2.89
C VAL A 3 -21.03 -1.79 3.46
N LEU A 4 -20.74 -0.73 2.72
CA LEU A 4 -21.05 0.63 3.15
C LEU A 4 -22.55 0.83 3.35
N PHE A 5 -23.37 0.37 2.40
CA PHE A 5 -24.82 0.50 2.51
C PHE A 5 -25.36 -0.32 3.68
N ARG A 6 -24.86 -1.55 3.86
CA ARG A 6 -25.32 -2.43 4.94
C ARG A 6 -25.00 -1.87 6.32
N SER A 7 -23.82 -1.29 6.48
CA SER A 7 -23.40 -0.77 7.78
C SER A 7 -23.89 0.64 8.04
N GLN A 8 -24.47 1.30 7.03
CA GLN A 8 -24.98 2.68 7.14
C GLN A 8 -23.91 3.64 7.65
N LEU A 9 -22.67 3.42 7.28
CA LEU A 9 -21.57 4.28 7.66
C LEU A 9 -21.66 5.62 6.93
N LYS A 10 -21.29 6.69 7.64
CA LYS A 10 -21.23 8.04 7.09
C LYS A 10 -19.77 8.47 7.00
N GLY A 11 -19.50 9.40 6.07
CA GLY A 11 -18.14 9.91 5.87
C GLY A 11 -17.23 8.92 5.16
N VAL A 12 -17.81 7.89 4.53
CA VAL A 12 -17.07 6.89 3.77
C VAL A 12 -17.56 6.89 2.34
N THR A 13 -16.62 6.87 1.41
CA THR A 13 -16.92 6.79 -0.02
C THR A 13 -16.33 5.51 -0.59
N CYS A 14 -17.16 4.72 -1.28
CA CYS A 14 -16.71 3.53 -1.98
C CYS A 14 -16.50 3.85 -3.46
N VAL A 15 -15.32 3.49 -3.98
CA VAL A 15 -14.97 3.73 -5.36
C VAL A 15 -14.60 2.41 -6.02
N HIS A 16 -15.14 2.16 -7.21
CA HIS A 16 -14.79 0.98 -7.98
C HIS A 16 -13.87 1.40 -9.13
N GLU A 17 -12.57 1.47 -8.82
CA GLU A 17 -11.55 1.92 -9.76
C GLU A 17 -10.22 1.28 -9.40
N ARG A 18 -9.38 1.07 -10.40
CA ARG A 18 -8.04 0.54 -10.16
C ARG A 18 -7.18 1.61 -9.48
N ALA A 19 -6.33 1.19 -8.55
CA ALA A 19 -5.53 2.13 -7.76
C ALA A 19 -4.63 3.01 -8.62
N GLU A 20 -3.99 2.44 -9.65
CA GLU A 20 -3.10 3.21 -10.50
C GLU A 20 -3.84 4.26 -11.35
N VAL A 21 -5.12 4.01 -11.64
CA VAL A 21 -5.97 4.97 -12.36
C VAL A 21 -6.45 6.04 -11.39
N TYR A 22 -6.90 5.61 -10.22
CA TYR A 22 -7.38 6.53 -9.18
C TYR A 22 -6.29 7.51 -8.76
N ALA A 23 -5.05 7.06 -8.74
CA ALA A 23 -3.92 7.89 -8.33
C ALA A 23 -3.68 9.08 -9.25
N LYS A 24 -4.16 9.04 -10.50
CA LYS A 24 -3.97 10.16 -11.43
C LYS A 24 -4.60 11.44 -10.90
N ASP A 25 -5.79 11.31 -10.29
CA ASP A 25 -6.55 12.47 -9.78
C ASP A 25 -6.43 12.64 -8.27
N HIS A 26 -5.83 11.68 -7.57
CA HIS A 26 -5.77 11.69 -6.10
C HIS A 26 -4.36 11.49 -5.60
N ARG A 27 -3.40 11.92 -6.37
CA ARG A 27 -1.99 11.76 -6.06
C ARG A 27 -1.62 12.48 -4.77
N GLU A 28 -0.92 11.76 -3.89
CA GLU A 28 -0.41 12.31 -2.62
C GLU A 28 -1.46 13.06 -1.81
N SER A 29 -2.66 12.49 -1.74
CA SER A 29 -3.82 13.13 -1.12
C SER A 29 -4.23 12.55 0.23
N PHE A 30 -3.76 11.35 0.56
CA PHE A 30 -4.28 10.64 1.73
C PHE A 30 -3.27 10.58 2.86
N ASP A 31 -3.77 10.75 4.08
CA ASP A 31 -2.95 10.66 5.29
C ASP A 31 -2.47 9.24 5.51
N ILE A 32 -3.35 8.26 5.30
CA ILE A 32 -3.07 6.85 5.51
C ILE A 32 -3.67 6.07 4.37
N VAL A 33 -2.86 5.20 3.77
CA VAL A 33 -3.32 4.23 2.78
C VAL A 33 -2.98 2.86 3.31
N SER A 34 -3.94 1.95 3.33
CA SER A 34 -3.70 0.59 3.80
C SER A 34 -4.12 -0.42 2.74
N ALA A 35 -3.49 -1.58 2.77
CA ALA A 35 -3.83 -2.67 1.87
C ALA A 35 -3.46 -4.00 2.48
N ARG A 36 -4.22 -5.04 2.12
CA ARG A 36 -3.94 -6.41 2.54
C ARG A 36 -4.23 -7.36 1.39
N ALA A 37 -3.39 -8.40 1.27
CA ALA A 37 -3.63 -9.55 0.39
C ALA A 37 -3.97 -9.23 -1.07
N VAL A 38 -3.58 -8.05 -1.58
CA VAL A 38 -3.88 -7.67 -2.97
C VAL A 38 -2.80 -8.15 -3.92
N ALA A 39 -1.54 -8.02 -3.52
CA ALA A 39 -0.39 -8.34 -4.36
C ALA A 39 0.84 -8.48 -3.47
N ASN A 40 1.96 -8.92 -4.06
CA ASN A 40 3.22 -8.91 -3.30
C ASN A 40 3.64 -7.46 -3.03
N LEU A 41 4.53 -7.28 -2.07
CA LEU A 41 4.85 -5.95 -1.57
C LEU A 41 5.47 -5.01 -2.60
N PRO A 42 6.38 -5.43 -3.50
CA PRO A 42 6.88 -4.52 -4.52
C PRO A 42 5.78 -3.93 -5.40
N LEU A 43 4.87 -4.76 -5.87
CA LEU A 43 3.74 -4.30 -6.68
C LEU A 43 2.77 -3.46 -5.88
N LEU A 44 2.44 -3.93 -4.67
CA LEU A 44 1.53 -3.23 -3.78
C LEU A 44 2.03 -1.83 -3.44
N SER A 45 3.34 -1.70 -3.23
CA SER A 45 3.95 -0.41 -2.92
C SER A 45 3.77 0.60 -4.06
N GLU A 46 3.96 0.16 -5.30
CA GLU A 46 3.75 1.05 -6.44
C GLU A 46 2.29 1.43 -6.63
N LEU A 47 1.36 0.55 -6.25
CA LEU A 47 -0.06 0.84 -6.31
C LEU A 47 -0.51 1.84 -5.24
N CYS A 48 0.06 1.75 -4.04
CA CYS A 48 -0.44 2.46 -2.87
C CYS A 48 0.35 3.72 -2.51
N ILE A 49 1.67 3.68 -2.57
CA ILE A 49 2.49 4.81 -2.12
C ILE A 49 2.20 6.10 -2.88
N PRO A 50 1.93 6.09 -4.20
CA PRO A 50 1.61 7.34 -4.89
C PRO A 50 0.39 8.07 -4.33
N LEU A 51 -0.51 7.37 -3.66
CA LEU A 51 -1.70 7.96 -3.04
C LEU A 51 -1.41 8.62 -1.70
N VAL A 52 -0.30 8.26 -1.04
CA VAL A 52 0.05 8.76 0.29
C VAL A 52 0.64 10.16 0.17
N LYS A 53 0.15 11.09 0.99
CA LYS A 53 0.74 12.43 1.02
C LYS A 53 2.08 12.41 1.76
N LYS A 54 2.89 13.45 1.56
CA LYS A 54 4.14 13.60 2.29
C LYS A 54 3.82 13.64 3.80
N GLN A 55 4.58 12.92 4.60
CA GLN A 55 4.39 12.70 6.04
C GLN A 55 3.23 11.76 6.37
N GLY A 56 2.51 11.27 5.37
CA GLY A 56 1.49 10.24 5.56
C GLY A 56 2.11 8.86 5.64
N SER A 57 1.26 7.85 5.81
CA SER A 57 1.70 6.48 6.05
C SER A 57 1.03 5.49 5.09
N PHE A 58 1.81 4.48 4.70
CA PHE A 58 1.32 3.31 4.01
C PHE A 58 1.38 2.12 4.96
N LEU A 59 0.25 1.48 5.21
CA LEU A 59 0.15 0.29 6.05
C LEU A 59 0.01 -0.94 5.17
N ALA A 60 0.99 -1.82 5.22
CA ALA A 60 0.94 -3.08 4.49
C ALA A 60 0.66 -4.22 5.48
N LEU A 61 -0.49 -4.86 5.33
CA LEU A 61 -0.92 -5.95 6.21
C LEU A 61 -0.59 -7.27 5.53
N LYS A 62 0.46 -7.94 6.00
CA LYS A 62 1.01 -9.12 5.36
C LYS A 62 0.91 -10.36 6.24
N GLY A 63 1.07 -11.54 5.63
CA GLY A 63 1.11 -12.81 6.32
C GLY A 63 2.53 -13.20 6.71
N ALA A 64 2.74 -14.50 6.90
CA ALA A 64 4.03 -15.03 7.37
C ALA A 64 5.21 -14.71 6.45
N ASN A 65 4.96 -14.51 5.16
CA ASN A 65 6.01 -14.19 4.18
C ASN A 65 6.32 -12.70 4.08
N GLY A 66 5.79 -11.89 5.00
CA GLY A 66 5.95 -10.44 4.94
C GLY A 66 7.40 -9.97 4.90
N ASP A 67 8.27 -10.58 5.70
CA ASP A 67 9.68 -10.18 5.73
C ASP A 67 10.39 -10.50 4.41
N GLU A 68 10.08 -11.62 3.79
CA GLU A 68 10.65 -11.99 2.50
C GLU A 68 10.20 -11.01 1.42
N GLU A 69 8.92 -10.64 1.44
CA GLU A 69 8.38 -9.65 0.51
C GLU A 69 9.03 -8.29 0.74
N TYR A 70 9.23 -7.89 2.00
CA TYR A 70 9.87 -6.62 2.30
C TYR A 70 11.31 -6.57 1.78
N ALA A 71 12.05 -7.66 1.93
CA ALA A 71 13.42 -7.72 1.41
C ALA A 71 13.47 -7.44 -0.11
N LEU A 72 12.47 -7.93 -0.84
CA LEU A 72 12.36 -7.68 -2.28
C LEU A 72 11.85 -6.27 -2.60
N ALA A 73 11.12 -5.66 -1.68
CA ALA A 73 10.46 -4.37 -1.90
C ALA A 73 11.22 -3.18 -1.36
N GLU A 74 12.24 -3.39 -0.54
CA GLU A 74 12.93 -2.29 0.16
C GLU A 74 13.38 -1.19 -0.78
N LYS A 75 14.01 -1.56 -1.88
CA LYS A 75 14.47 -0.59 -2.87
C LYS A 75 13.31 0.19 -3.48
N ALA A 76 12.24 -0.52 -3.84
CA ALA A 76 11.05 0.10 -4.42
C ALA A 76 10.41 1.09 -3.45
N ILE A 77 10.29 0.71 -2.18
CA ILE A 77 9.69 1.57 -1.17
C ILE A 77 10.48 2.86 -1.02
N ARG A 78 11.81 2.79 -0.98
CA ARG A 78 12.65 3.98 -0.92
C ARG A 78 12.53 4.82 -2.19
N LEU A 79 12.53 4.16 -3.34
CA LEU A 79 12.39 4.85 -4.63
C LEU A 79 11.09 5.63 -4.70
N LEU A 80 10.02 5.08 -4.14
CA LEU A 80 8.72 5.72 -4.13
C LEU A 80 8.58 6.81 -3.05
N GLY A 81 9.58 6.96 -2.20
CA GLY A 81 9.63 8.05 -1.23
C GLY A 81 9.34 7.66 0.22
N CYS A 82 9.26 6.38 0.53
CA CYS A 82 8.93 5.91 1.88
C CYS A 82 10.11 5.26 2.58
N GLU A 83 10.00 5.20 3.91
CA GLU A 83 10.92 4.48 4.78
C GLU A 83 10.09 3.68 5.78
N MET A 84 10.62 2.51 6.20
CA MET A 84 9.93 1.71 7.21
C MET A 84 10.02 2.41 8.57
N LYS A 85 8.86 2.62 9.18
CA LYS A 85 8.77 3.21 10.52
C LYS A 85 8.53 2.14 11.57
N GLN A 86 7.74 1.12 11.27
CA GLN A 86 7.32 0.14 12.25
C GLN A 86 7.05 -1.20 11.59
N ARG A 87 7.36 -2.25 12.33
CA ARG A 87 7.10 -3.63 11.93
C ARG A 87 6.55 -4.36 13.15
N ASP A 88 5.33 -4.86 13.04
CA ASP A 88 4.66 -5.58 14.11
C ASP A 88 4.36 -7.01 13.68
N VAL A 89 4.64 -7.96 14.56
CA VAL A 89 4.36 -9.37 14.32
C VAL A 89 3.26 -9.82 15.28
N HIS A 90 2.23 -10.44 14.73
CA HIS A 90 1.12 -10.98 15.51
C HIS A 90 0.93 -12.45 15.20
N THR A 91 0.67 -13.24 16.23
CA THR A 91 0.32 -14.65 16.06
C THR A 91 -1.17 -14.79 16.35
N LEU A 92 -1.90 -15.33 15.37
CA LEU A 92 -3.33 -15.55 15.51
C LEU A 92 -3.59 -16.82 16.33
N SER A 93 -4.86 -17.00 16.76
CA SER A 93 -5.23 -18.14 17.59
C SER A 93 -4.99 -19.48 16.93
N ASP A 94 -4.99 -19.54 15.59
CA ASP A 94 -4.71 -20.76 14.83
C ASP A 94 -3.20 -21.01 14.61
N GLY A 95 -2.33 -20.17 15.19
CA GLY A 95 -0.89 -20.28 15.05
C GLY A 95 -0.31 -19.58 13.85
N SER A 96 -1.13 -19.05 12.95
CA SER A 96 -0.63 -18.33 11.78
C SER A 96 -0.10 -16.97 12.19
N GLN A 97 0.91 -16.49 11.45
CA GLN A 97 1.54 -15.21 11.73
C GLN A 97 1.04 -14.12 10.77
N ARG A 98 1.00 -12.90 11.30
CA ARG A 98 0.73 -11.70 10.50
C ARG A 98 1.84 -10.70 10.79
N ILE A 99 2.34 -10.09 9.72
CA ILE A 99 3.37 -9.06 9.84
C ILE A 99 2.81 -7.78 9.21
N ASN A 100 2.73 -6.74 10.02
CA ASN A 100 2.20 -5.46 9.59
C ASN A 100 3.34 -4.45 9.52
N PHE A 101 3.44 -3.76 8.39
CA PHE A 101 4.46 -2.74 8.19
C PHE A 101 3.82 -1.37 8.12
N VAL A 102 4.48 -0.39 8.73
CA VAL A 102 4.13 1.02 8.58
C VAL A 102 5.29 1.71 7.89
N PHE A 103 5.01 2.27 6.71
CA PHE A 103 5.99 3.06 5.96
C PHE A 103 5.56 4.52 5.97
N VAL A 104 6.49 5.41 6.25
CA VAL A 104 6.22 6.85 6.27
C VAL A 104 6.81 7.48 5.01
N LYS A 105 6.03 8.35 4.37
CA LYS A 105 6.48 9.03 3.17
C LYS A 105 7.26 10.28 3.55
N THR A 106 8.55 10.24 3.34
CA THR A 106 9.46 11.34 3.68
C THR A 106 9.83 12.21 2.48
N ARG A 107 9.63 11.71 1.27
CA ARG A 107 9.95 12.40 0.02
C ARG A 107 8.80 12.23 -0.97
N PRO A 108 8.63 13.18 -1.91
CA PRO A 108 7.59 13.02 -2.95
C PRO A 108 7.87 11.80 -3.81
N THR A 109 6.80 11.13 -4.24
CA THR A 109 6.91 10.02 -5.19
C THR A 109 7.23 10.59 -6.56
N PRO A 110 8.23 10.04 -7.28
CA PRO A 110 8.53 10.52 -8.64
C PRO A 110 7.31 10.47 -9.55
N LYS A 111 7.17 11.45 -10.42
CA LYS A 111 5.96 11.63 -11.24
C LYS A 111 5.68 10.48 -12.20
N LYS A 112 6.68 9.70 -12.57
CA LYS A 112 6.49 8.55 -13.46
C LYS A 112 5.77 7.37 -12.80
N TYR A 113 5.62 7.40 -11.49
CA TYR A 113 4.93 6.34 -10.76
C TYR A 113 3.55 6.82 -10.33
N PRO A 114 2.51 6.00 -10.31
CA PRO A 114 2.55 4.58 -10.70
C PRO A 114 2.58 4.42 -12.22
N ARG A 115 3.30 3.39 -12.66
CA ARG A 115 3.31 3.01 -14.07
C ARG A 115 2.01 2.28 -14.43
N PRO A 116 1.72 2.05 -15.73
CA PRO A 116 0.59 1.18 -16.11
C PRO A 116 0.74 -0.20 -15.48
N PHE A 117 -0.37 -0.79 -15.07
CA PHE A 117 -0.37 -2.05 -14.33
C PHE A 117 0.36 -3.18 -15.05
N ALA A 118 0.18 -3.29 -16.35
CA ALA A 118 0.85 -4.33 -17.14
C ALA A 118 2.38 -4.20 -17.02
N GLN A 119 2.89 -2.97 -16.99
CA GLN A 119 4.31 -2.72 -16.85
C GLN A 119 4.81 -3.07 -15.45
N MET A 120 4.01 -2.77 -14.43
CA MET A 120 4.35 -3.15 -13.06
C MET A 120 4.50 -4.65 -12.90
N LYS A 121 3.57 -5.42 -13.50
CA LYS A 121 3.59 -6.88 -13.42
C LYS A 121 4.77 -7.46 -14.17
N LYS A 122 5.08 -6.90 -15.34
CA LYS A 122 6.17 -7.41 -16.19
C LYS A 122 7.54 -7.10 -15.57
N ASN A 123 7.71 -5.90 -15.04
CA ASN A 123 8.98 -5.45 -14.46
C ASN A 123 8.73 -4.77 -13.12
N PRO A 124 8.54 -5.54 -12.01
CA PRO A 124 8.38 -4.95 -10.68
C PRO A 124 9.61 -4.13 -10.30
N LEU A 125 9.39 -3.11 -9.49
CA LEU A 125 10.48 -2.25 -9.01
C LEU A 125 11.48 -2.97 -8.12
#